data_c0d3c4a310f4fa0d818b712d9f18eb5e
#
_entry.id   c0d3c4a310f4fa0d818b712d9f18eb5e
#
_cell.length_a   1.000
_cell.length_b   1.000
_cell.length_c   1.000
_cell.angle_alpha   90.00
_cell.angle_beta   90.00
_cell.angle_gamma   90.00
#
_symmetry.space_group_name_H-M   'P 1'
#
loop_
_entity.id
_entity.type
_entity.pdbx_description
1 polymer ?
#
loop_
_entity_poly.entity_id
_entity_poly.type
_entity_poly.pdbx_seq_one_letter_code
_entity_poly.pdbx_strand_id
1 'polypeptide(L)'
;LDGNPVELDQYRDKYVFVSFIFTRCPVPNMCPAVVIKNGVLARKFKETDKIKFIMVSFDYVYDTPGILTSHYDDAVSDFPNWTVWSSVGKINDLYTLSSEVGCEYWGIEENNIGHNLRSALIGPGRKLLNTWEGDDWLASSVGKEIEYYISVLK
;
A
#
# COMPACT_ATOMS: atom_id res chain seq x y z
N LEU A 1 -11.68 3.88 2.71
CA LEU A 1 -12.74 3.15 2.01
C LEU A 1 -14.11 3.83 2.03
N ASP A 2 -14.21 4.97 2.71
CA ASP A 2 -15.47 5.70 2.83
C ASP A 2 -15.74 6.64 1.63
N GLY A 3 -14.86 6.68 0.65
CA GLY A 3 -14.98 7.52 -0.53
C GLY A 3 -14.48 8.94 -0.35
N ASN A 4 -14.05 9.32 0.85
CA ASN A 4 -13.50 10.66 1.08
C ASN A 4 -12.08 10.78 0.52
N PRO A 5 -11.68 11.96 0.02
CA PRO A 5 -10.30 12.18 -0.43
C PRO A 5 -9.31 11.97 0.71
N VAL A 6 -8.15 11.36 0.38
CA VAL A 6 -7.07 11.11 1.34
C VAL A 6 -5.74 11.52 0.73
N GLU A 7 -4.79 11.90 1.57
CA GLU A 7 -3.46 12.34 1.15
C GLU A 7 -2.40 11.83 2.12
N LEU A 8 -1.20 11.53 1.60
CA LEU A 8 -0.08 11.09 2.43
C LEU A 8 0.36 12.17 3.42
N ASP A 9 0.12 13.45 3.13
CA ASP A 9 0.49 14.54 4.03
C ASP A 9 -0.16 14.42 5.41
N GLN A 10 -1.32 13.77 5.53
CA GLN A 10 -1.95 13.56 6.83
C GLN A 10 -1.13 12.62 7.72
N TYR A 11 -0.14 11.93 7.18
CA TYR A 11 0.76 11.03 7.91
C TYR A 11 2.21 11.52 7.89
N ARG A 12 2.43 12.81 7.74
CA ARG A 12 3.78 13.38 7.60
C ARG A 12 4.70 13.06 8.79
N ASP A 13 4.15 12.95 9.98
CA ASP A 13 4.89 12.67 11.20
C ASP A 13 4.94 11.18 11.54
N LYS A 14 4.46 10.32 10.64
CA LYS A 14 4.41 8.87 10.86
C LYS A 14 5.22 8.13 9.81
N TYR A 15 5.51 6.86 10.09
CA TYR A 15 6.00 5.93 9.07
C TYR A 15 4.80 5.44 8.26
N VAL A 16 4.98 5.25 6.97
CA VAL A 16 3.95 4.73 6.07
C VAL A 16 4.55 3.61 5.25
N PHE A 17 3.92 2.44 5.30
CA PHE A 17 4.26 1.31 4.43
C PHE A 17 3.22 1.25 3.32
N VAL A 18 3.63 1.56 2.09
CA VAL A 18 2.74 1.63 0.93
C VAL A 18 2.95 0.42 0.05
N SER A 19 1.87 -0.25 -0.34
CA SER A 19 1.92 -1.35 -1.33
C SER A 19 0.93 -1.06 -2.45
N PHE A 20 1.31 -1.41 -3.69
CA PHE A 20 0.48 -1.20 -4.86
C PHE A 20 -0.21 -2.50 -5.26
N ILE A 21 -1.53 -2.44 -5.43
CA ILE A 21 -2.36 -3.60 -5.71
C ILE A 21 -3.42 -3.26 -6.77
N PHE A 22 -4.20 -4.25 -7.18
CA PHE A 22 -5.45 -4.04 -7.93
C PHE A 22 -6.33 -5.28 -7.82
N THR A 23 -7.67 -5.09 -7.82
CA THR A 23 -8.60 -6.20 -7.58
C THR A 23 -8.70 -7.16 -8.77
N ARG A 24 -8.50 -6.67 -9.99
CA ARG A 24 -8.56 -7.51 -11.20
C ARG A 24 -7.29 -8.30 -11.48
N CYS A 25 -6.43 -8.47 -10.47
CA CYS A 25 -5.16 -9.19 -10.61
C CYS A 25 -5.43 -10.67 -10.96
N PRO A 26 -4.99 -11.14 -12.14
CA PRO A 26 -5.24 -12.53 -12.52
C PRO A 26 -4.25 -13.53 -11.94
N VAL A 27 -3.19 -13.04 -11.30
CA VAL A 27 -2.12 -13.88 -10.75
C VAL A 27 -2.39 -14.14 -9.27
N PRO A 28 -2.77 -15.38 -8.87
CA PRO A 28 -3.22 -15.67 -7.50
C PRO A 28 -2.15 -15.37 -6.43
N ASN A 29 -0.88 -15.42 -6.80
CA ASN A 29 0.22 -15.31 -5.84
C ASN A 29 0.85 -13.92 -5.75
N MET A 30 0.35 -12.93 -6.50
CA MET A 30 0.92 -11.59 -6.48
C MET A 30 0.17 -10.65 -5.52
N CYS A 31 -0.89 -9.99 -5.99
CA CYS A 31 -1.63 -9.07 -5.13
C CYS A 31 -2.19 -9.73 -3.87
N PRO A 32 -2.79 -10.95 -3.94
CA PRO A 32 -3.24 -11.60 -2.71
C PRO A 32 -2.12 -11.86 -1.71
N ALA A 33 -0.92 -12.24 -2.18
CA ALA A 33 0.23 -12.45 -1.30
C ALA A 33 0.64 -11.14 -0.61
N VAL A 34 0.66 -10.03 -1.34
CA VAL A 34 0.99 -8.72 -0.78
C VAL A 34 -0.06 -8.30 0.27
N VAL A 35 -1.33 -8.54 0.01
CA VAL A 35 -2.40 -8.25 0.97
C VAL A 35 -2.21 -9.05 2.26
N ILE A 36 -1.92 -10.34 2.16
CA ILE A 36 -1.69 -11.20 3.32
C ILE A 36 -0.49 -10.70 4.12
N LYS A 37 0.61 -10.34 3.46
CA LYS A 37 1.81 -9.85 4.12
C LYS A 37 1.58 -8.52 4.81
N ASN A 38 0.82 -7.62 4.19
CA ASN A 38 0.38 -6.38 4.84
C ASN A 38 -0.43 -6.67 6.11
N GLY A 39 -1.31 -7.68 6.05
CA GLY A 39 -2.09 -8.09 7.22
C GLY A 39 -1.23 -8.57 8.38
N VAL A 40 -0.19 -9.36 8.07
CA VAL A 40 0.76 -9.81 9.08
C VAL A 40 1.48 -8.63 9.72
N LEU A 41 1.93 -7.67 8.92
CA LEU A 41 2.61 -6.48 9.41
C LEU A 41 1.65 -5.58 10.21
N ALA A 42 0.45 -5.38 9.74
CA ALA A 42 -0.54 -4.56 10.44
C ALA A 42 -0.84 -5.13 11.83
N ARG A 43 -0.95 -6.47 11.93
CA ARG A 43 -1.16 -7.14 13.22
C ARG A 43 0.02 -6.94 14.15
N LYS A 44 1.25 -7.07 13.62
CA LYS A 44 2.48 -6.90 14.40
C LYS A 44 2.57 -5.51 15.02
N PHE A 45 2.15 -4.49 14.30
CA PHE A 45 2.25 -3.08 14.72
C PHE A 45 0.91 -2.49 15.18
N LYS A 46 -0.06 -3.32 15.51
CA LYS A 46 -1.41 -2.86 15.85
C LYS A 46 -1.45 -1.94 17.07
N GLU A 47 -0.55 -2.15 18.00
CA GLU A 47 -0.54 -1.43 19.28
C GLU A 47 0.21 -0.09 19.23
N THR A 48 0.84 0.24 18.10
CA THR A 48 1.55 1.51 17.94
C THR A 48 0.84 2.40 16.92
N ASP A 49 0.85 3.71 17.17
CA ASP A 49 0.31 4.68 16.22
C ASP A 49 1.38 5.32 15.34
N LYS A 50 2.61 4.82 15.41
CA LYS A 50 3.75 5.40 14.68
C LYS A 50 3.80 5.02 13.22
N ILE A 51 3.09 3.99 12.81
CA ILE A 51 3.12 3.49 11.43
C ILE A 51 1.71 3.21 10.90
N LYS A 52 1.51 3.51 9.62
CA LYS A 52 0.29 3.17 8.87
C LYS A 52 0.65 2.28 7.70
N PHE A 53 -0.23 1.32 7.42
CA PHE A 53 -0.10 0.43 6.28
C PHE A 53 -1.18 0.80 5.28
N ILE A 54 -0.76 1.19 4.07
CA ILE A 54 -1.66 1.69 3.04
C ILE A 54 -1.46 0.87 1.78
N MET A 55 -2.54 0.25 1.30
CA MET A 55 -2.54 -0.38 -0.01
C MET A 55 -3.21 0.59 -0.98
N VAL A 56 -2.54 0.92 -2.07
CA VAL A 56 -3.06 1.83 -3.09
C VAL A 56 -3.35 1.03 -4.34
N SER A 57 -4.60 1.09 -4.83
CA SER A 57 -4.90 0.48 -6.11
C SER A 57 -4.44 1.39 -7.24
N PHE A 58 -3.66 0.83 -8.18
CA PHE A 58 -3.29 1.55 -9.39
C PHE A 58 -4.28 1.33 -10.53
N ASP A 59 -5.34 0.57 -10.31
CA ASP A 59 -6.40 0.41 -11.32
C ASP A 59 -7.39 1.58 -11.21
N TYR A 60 -7.02 2.68 -11.81
CA TYR A 60 -7.80 3.92 -11.75
C TYR A 60 -9.08 3.87 -12.60
N VAL A 61 -9.30 2.78 -13.33
CA VAL A 61 -10.50 2.59 -14.14
C VAL A 61 -11.57 1.81 -13.38
N TYR A 62 -11.17 0.71 -12.73
CA TYR A 62 -12.11 -0.24 -12.14
C TYR A 62 -12.26 -0.11 -10.63
N ASP A 63 -11.17 0.18 -9.91
CA ASP A 63 -11.15 0.08 -8.44
C ASP A 63 -11.67 1.36 -7.77
N THR A 64 -12.98 1.58 -7.87
CA THR A 64 -13.66 2.65 -7.13
C THR A 64 -13.61 2.34 -5.63
N PRO A 65 -13.84 3.35 -4.76
CA PRO A 65 -13.94 3.10 -3.32
C PRO A 65 -14.94 2.00 -2.97
N GLY A 66 -16.09 1.95 -3.66
CA GLY A 66 -17.10 0.92 -3.41
C GLY A 66 -16.60 -0.49 -3.73
N ILE A 67 -15.88 -0.65 -4.84
CA ILE A 67 -15.33 -1.95 -5.23
C ILE A 67 -14.24 -2.38 -4.23
N LEU A 68 -13.37 -1.46 -3.84
CA LEU A 68 -12.33 -1.75 -2.85
C LEU A 68 -12.93 -2.12 -1.50
N THR A 69 -14.00 -1.45 -1.09
CA THR A 69 -14.71 -1.78 0.15
C THR A 69 -15.25 -3.20 0.07
N SER A 70 -15.94 -3.55 -1.01
CA SER A 70 -16.49 -4.90 -1.19
C SER A 70 -15.41 -5.98 -1.15
N HIS A 71 -14.22 -5.67 -1.66
CA HIS A 71 -13.15 -6.65 -1.82
C HIS A 71 -12.28 -6.79 -0.57
N TYR A 72 -12.00 -5.69 0.13
CA TYR A 72 -11.00 -5.67 1.20
C TYR A 72 -11.53 -5.31 2.60
N ASP A 73 -12.78 -4.88 2.74
CA ASP A 73 -13.26 -4.41 4.05
C ASP A 73 -13.11 -5.47 5.14
N ASP A 74 -13.43 -6.73 4.82
CA ASP A 74 -13.30 -7.82 5.80
C ASP A 74 -11.85 -7.98 6.29
N ALA A 75 -10.86 -7.68 5.44
CA ALA A 75 -9.47 -7.80 5.81
C ALA A 75 -9.00 -6.64 6.67
N VAL A 76 -9.39 -5.40 6.35
CA VAL A 76 -8.80 -4.21 6.97
C VAL A 76 -9.62 -3.61 8.11
N SER A 77 -10.92 -3.95 8.21
CA SER A 77 -11.84 -3.28 9.14
C SER A 77 -11.43 -3.40 10.61
N ASP A 78 -10.76 -4.50 10.99
CA ASP A 78 -10.34 -4.72 12.38
C ASP A 78 -9.01 -4.04 12.72
N PHE A 79 -8.39 -3.35 11.75
CA PHE A 79 -7.06 -2.76 11.92
C PHE A 79 -7.10 -1.25 11.69
N PRO A 80 -7.01 -0.44 12.75
CA PRO A 80 -7.02 1.03 12.60
C PRO A 80 -5.78 1.56 11.89
N ASN A 81 -4.72 0.75 11.80
CA ASN A 81 -3.46 1.13 11.14
C ASN A 81 -3.35 0.61 9.70
N TRP A 82 -4.41 0.06 9.13
CA TRP A 82 -4.39 -0.53 7.78
C TRP A 82 -5.57 -0.03 6.96
N THR A 83 -5.31 0.44 5.75
CA THR A 83 -6.36 0.98 4.88
C THR A 83 -6.02 0.75 3.40
N VAL A 84 -7.03 0.93 2.55
CA VAL A 84 -6.91 0.80 1.09
C VAL A 84 -7.38 2.10 0.44
N TRP A 85 -6.62 2.60 -0.50
CA TRP A 85 -6.92 3.84 -1.21
C TRP A 85 -7.22 3.58 -2.68
N SER A 86 -8.26 4.23 -3.20
CA SER A 86 -8.60 4.23 -4.62
C SER A 86 -7.84 5.35 -5.33
N SER A 87 -7.47 5.10 -6.59
CA SER A 87 -6.88 6.10 -7.47
C SER A 87 -7.86 6.61 -8.54
N VAL A 88 -9.12 6.18 -8.49
CA VAL A 88 -10.13 6.66 -9.44
C VAL A 88 -10.29 8.17 -9.31
N GLY A 89 -10.13 8.88 -10.41
CA GLY A 89 -10.17 10.34 -10.43
C GLY A 89 -8.89 11.02 -9.94
N LYS A 90 -7.85 10.25 -9.61
CA LYS A 90 -6.60 10.75 -9.05
C LYS A 90 -5.38 10.22 -9.80
N ILE A 91 -5.48 10.15 -11.13
CA ILE A 91 -4.43 9.55 -11.97
C ILE A 91 -3.09 10.27 -11.82
N ASN A 92 -3.11 11.60 -11.75
CA ASN A 92 -1.86 12.37 -11.61
C ASN A 92 -1.20 12.14 -10.25
N ASP A 93 -1.99 12.04 -9.19
CA ASP A 93 -1.47 11.77 -7.85
C ASP A 93 -0.90 10.35 -7.77
N LEU A 94 -1.57 9.39 -8.40
CA LEU A 94 -1.08 8.02 -8.50
C LEU A 94 0.27 7.98 -9.23
N TYR A 95 0.36 8.67 -10.37
CA TYR A 95 1.59 8.73 -11.15
C TYR A 95 2.74 9.32 -10.33
N THR A 96 2.49 10.41 -9.62
CA THR A 96 3.49 11.06 -8.79
C THR A 96 4.00 10.10 -7.71
N LEU A 97 3.08 9.47 -6.96
CA LEU A 97 3.45 8.55 -5.90
C LEU A 97 4.20 7.34 -6.43
N SER A 98 3.69 6.70 -7.48
CA SER A 98 4.31 5.51 -8.04
C SER A 98 5.69 5.80 -8.61
N SER A 99 5.87 6.96 -9.25
CA SER A 99 7.17 7.38 -9.78
C SER A 99 8.19 7.59 -8.67
N GLU A 100 7.77 8.21 -7.57
CA GLU A 100 8.67 8.49 -6.45
C GLU A 100 9.20 7.22 -5.79
N VAL A 101 8.40 6.15 -5.77
CA VAL A 101 8.80 4.88 -5.16
C VAL A 101 9.26 3.84 -6.20
N GLY A 102 9.23 4.19 -7.48
CA GLY A 102 9.70 3.32 -8.56
C GLY A 102 8.74 2.21 -8.95
N CYS A 103 7.46 2.35 -8.66
CA CYS A 103 6.44 1.41 -9.12
C CYS A 103 6.03 1.73 -10.56
N GLU A 104 6.10 0.73 -11.45
CA GLU A 104 5.67 0.90 -12.82
C GLU A 104 4.41 0.08 -13.09
N TYR A 105 3.53 0.62 -13.91
CA TYR A 105 2.31 -0.06 -14.33
C TYR A 105 1.94 0.39 -15.74
N TRP A 106 1.18 -0.46 -16.44
CA TRP A 106 0.75 -0.19 -17.81
C TRP A 106 -0.49 -1.03 -18.15
N GLY A 107 -1.16 -0.67 -19.24
CA GLY A 107 -2.28 -1.44 -19.77
C GLY A 107 -3.56 -1.36 -18.98
N ILE A 108 -3.71 -0.33 -18.10
CA ILE A 108 -4.88 -0.21 -17.22
C ILE A 108 -6.17 -0.03 -18.02
N GLU A 109 -6.15 0.88 -18.99
CA GLU A 109 -7.34 1.21 -19.77
C GLU A 109 -7.76 0.08 -20.70
N GLU A 110 -6.80 -0.71 -21.17
CA GLU A 110 -7.03 -1.83 -22.07
C GLU A 110 -7.39 -3.12 -21.33
N ASN A 111 -7.45 -3.08 -20.00
CA ASN A 111 -7.64 -4.26 -19.15
C ASN A 111 -6.62 -5.36 -19.45
N ASN A 112 -5.41 -4.96 -19.78
CA ASN A 112 -4.27 -5.85 -20.00
C ASN A 112 -3.13 -5.35 -19.11
N ILE A 113 -3.35 -5.45 -17.80
CA ILE A 113 -2.55 -4.77 -16.78
C ILE A 113 -1.22 -5.49 -16.54
N GLY A 114 -0.13 -4.75 -16.69
CA GLY A 114 1.19 -5.19 -16.28
C GLY A 114 1.75 -4.24 -15.23
N HIS A 115 2.60 -4.76 -14.34
CA HIS A 115 3.21 -3.97 -13.28
C HIS A 115 4.39 -4.72 -12.67
N ASN A 116 5.23 -3.98 -11.95
CA ASN A 116 6.39 -4.58 -11.26
C ASN A 116 6.15 -4.78 -9.76
N LEU A 117 4.95 -4.68 -9.26
CA LEU A 117 4.58 -4.77 -7.84
C LEU A 117 5.68 -4.27 -6.91
N ARG A 118 5.41 -3.20 -6.19
CA ARG A 118 6.40 -2.65 -5.28
C ARG A 118 5.73 -2.19 -3.99
N SER A 119 6.44 -2.45 -2.88
CA SER A 119 6.09 -1.91 -1.57
C SER A 119 7.21 -0.99 -1.13
N ALA A 120 6.89 0.04 -0.37
CA ALA A 120 7.85 1.05 0.05
C ALA A 120 7.60 1.47 1.50
N LEU A 121 8.69 1.72 2.23
CA LEU A 121 8.62 2.30 3.57
C LEU A 121 9.03 3.77 3.48
N ILE A 122 8.11 4.64 3.90
CA ILE A 122 8.30 6.09 3.93
C ILE A 122 8.36 6.51 5.40
N GLY A 123 9.44 7.19 5.78
CA GLY A 123 9.63 7.68 7.14
C GLY A 123 9.02 9.05 7.37
N PRO A 124 9.11 9.56 8.61
CA PRO A 124 8.66 10.92 8.93
C PRO A 124 9.33 11.95 8.03
N GLY A 125 8.57 12.98 7.67
CA GLY A 125 9.03 13.96 6.69
C GLY A 125 8.96 13.48 5.26
N ARG A 126 8.26 12.37 5.01
CA ARG A 126 8.06 11.77 3.70
C ARG A 126 9.35 11.32 3.04
N LYS A 127 10.28 10.81 3.83
CA LYS A 127 11.57 10.32 3.35
C LYS A 127 11.47 8.85 2.96
N LEU A 128 11.79 8.50 1.72
CA LEU A 128 11.81 7.10 1.27
C LEU A 128 12.98 6.38 1.95
N LEU A 129 12.68 5.33 2.71
CA LEU A 129 13.69 4.58 3.46
C LEU A 129 14.11 3.29 2.76
N ASN A 130 13.15 2.53 2.21
CA ASN A 130 13.45 1.30 1.50
C ASN A 130 12.28 0.89 0.61
N THR A 131 12.55 0.01 -0.36
CA THR A 131 11.53 -0.55 -1.26
C THR A 131 11.74 -2.05 -1.41
N TRP A 132 10.66 -2.78 -1.68
CA TRP A 132 10.68 -4.22 -1.92
C TRP A 132 9.91 -4.51 -3.21
N GLU A 133 10.53 -5.27 -4.11
CA GLU A 133 9.90 -5.66 -5.37
C GLU A 133 9.21 -7.01 -5.25
N GLY A 134 8.18 -7.21 -6.06
CA GLY A 134 7.50 -8.49 -6.16
C GLY A 134 6.74 -8.87 -4.89
N ASP A 135 6.57 -10.18 -4.73
CA ASP A 135 5.82 -10.77 -3.63
C ASP A 135 6.64 -11.77 -2.80
N ASP A 136 7.93 -11.89 -3.09
CA ASP A 136 8.80 -12.89 -2.45
C ASP A 136 9.47 -12.43 -1.15
N TRP A 137 9.27 -11.17 -0.76
CA TRP A 137 9.82 -10.67 0.51
C TRP A 137 9.05 -11.29 1.70
N LEU A 138 9.77 -11.48 2.80
CA LEU A 138 9.19 -12.08 4.01
C LEU A 138 8.67 -11.00 4.96
N ALA A 139 7.41 -11.15 5.39
CA ALA A 139 6.81 -10.20 6.33
C ALA A 139 7.61 -10.13 7.64
N SER A 140 8.17 -11.25 8.11
CA SER A 140 8.98 -11.25 9.33
C SER A 140 10.25 -10.42 9.17
N SER A 141 10.92 -10.50 8.01
CA SER A 141 12.14 -9.73 7.74
C SER A 141 11.84 -8.24 7.60
N VAL A 142 10.77 -7.90 6.86
CA VAL A 142 10.34 -6.52 6.68
C VAL A 142 9.91 -5.93 8.03
N GLY A 143 9.20 -6.70 8.85
CA GLY A 143 8.79 -6.26 10.17
C GLY A 143 9.96 -5.89 11.07
N LYS A 144 11.03 -6.69 11.06
CA LYS A 144 12.25 -6.40 11.81
C LYS A 144 12.93 -5.14 11.31
N GLU A 145 12.97 -4.94 10.01
CA GLU A 145 13.56 -3.74 9.41
C GLU A 145 12.76 -2.50 9.78
N ILE A 146 11.44 -2.58 9.77
CA ILE A 146 10.57 -1.47 10.20
C ILE A 146 10.82 -1.15 11.68
N GLU A 147 10.91 -2.15 12.53
CA GLU A 147 11.22 -1.94 13.95
C GLU A 147 12.55 -1.23 14.13
N TYR A 148 13.55 -1.60 13.34
CA TYR A 148 14.86 -0.96 13.38
C TYR A 148 14.75 0.53 13.06
N TYR A 149 14.08 0.87 11.95
CA TYR A 149 13.92 2.28 11.56
C TYR A 149 13.16 3.08 12.62
N ILE A 150 12.09 2.52 13.17
CA ILE A 150 11.31 3.21 14.21
C ILE A 150 12.15 3.45 15.46
N SER A 151 13.02 2.52 15.82
CA SER A 151 13.86 2.64 17.02
C SER A 151 15.00 3.64 16.83
N VAL A 152 15.54 3.76 15.62
CA VAL A 152 16.72 4.59 15.34
C VAL A 152 16.36 6.01 14.96
N LEU A 153 15.27 6.22 14.22
CA LEU A 153 14.86 7.51 13.68
C LEU A 153 13.78 8.19 14.53
N LYS A 154 13.85 8.06 15.81
CA LYS A 154 12.88 8.69 16.72
C LYS A 154 12.80 10.21 16.55
#